data_4f50698cbf92ccf0f007de2168a52f89
#
_entry.id   4f50698cbf92ccf0f007de2168a52f89
#
_cell.length_a   1.000
_cell.length_b   1.000
_cell.length_c   1.000
_cell.angle_alpha   90.00
_cell.angle_beta   90.00
_cell.angle_gamma   90.00
#
_symmetry.space_group_name_H-M   'P 1'
#
loop_
_entity.id
_entity.type
_entity.pdbx_description
1 polymer ?
#
loop_
_entity_poly.entity_id
_entity_poly.type
_entity_poly.pdbx_seq_one_letter_code
_entity_poly.pdbx_strand_id
1 'polypeptide(L)'
;RSPLHDEEYRLTDTILLLKNKIKTFFTKETFINMNTISDVKKAEDIIQQRINNNFIKNGVFIEFPNLTKISPLAQIDTGSRILGVCKIIKNTKIAENCVINNSNIMDSVISSNVNILFSFVEHAIIKTDVKIGPFVNIHSNCILQENSIIGNFTEIKNTIIGKKSKVKHLSYIGDSTIGDNVNIGCGTITANYDGKNKNHTEICDNVFIGCNSTIIAPVTINENSMIAAGSTITSNVPKNTLAFGRSRQLNLEGRIKNRG
;
A
#
# COMPACT_ATOMS: atom_id res chain seq x y z
N ARG A 1 -12.25 -37.69 41.46
CA ARG A 1 -12.42 -36.73 40.34
C ARG A 1 -13.90 -36.41 40.24
N SER A 2 -14.39 -35.39 40.94
CA SER A 2 -15.72 -34.85 40.74
C SER A 2 -15.60 -33.47 40.17
N PRO A 3 -16.27 -33.09 39.09
CA PRO A 3 -16.40 -31.72 38.67
C PRO A 3 -17.11 -30.94 39.75
N LEU A 4 -16.54 -29.84 40.18
CA LEU A 4 -17.10 -29.01 41.25
C LEU A 4 -18.29 -28.15 40.73
N HIS A 5 -18.41 -27.96 39.41
CA HIS A 5 -19.52 -27.30 38.74
C HIS A 5 -19.61 -27.75 37.25
N ASP A 6 -20.80 -28.04 36.78
CA ASP A 6 -21.24 -28.19 35.40
C ASP A 6 -20.32 -28.96 34.41
N GLU A 7 -19.93 -30.20 34.76
CA GLU A 7 -19.21 -31.11 33.88
C GLU A 7 -17.87 -30.57 33.30
N GLU A 8 -17.43 -29.35 33.65
CA GLU A 8 -16.20 -28.76 33.18
C GLU A 8 -15.06 -28.92 34.20
N TYR A 9 -13.96 -29.54 33.78
CA TYR A 9 -12.74 -29.66 34.58
C TYR A 9 -11.88 -28.41 34.43
N ARG A 10 -11.82 -27.58 35.47
CA ARG A 10 -11.00 -26.37 35.49
C ARG A 10 -9.61 -26.63 36.07
N LEU A 11 -8.58 -26.04 35.48
CA LEU A 11 -7.22 -26.13 36.01
C LEU A 11 -7.12 -25.64 37.45
N THR A 12 -7.92 -24.65 37.84
CA THR A 12 -8.03 -24.09 39.20
C THR A 12 -8.51 -25.13 40.23
N ASP A 13 -9.28 -26.15 39.82
CA ASP A 13 -9.77 -27.17 40.73
C ASP A 13 -8.65 -28.08 41.22
N THR A 14 -7.55 -28.18 40.48
CA THR A 14 -6.33 -28.92 40.89
C THR A 14 -5.63 -28.27 42.07
N ILE A 15 -5.84 -26.94 42.30
CA ILE A 15 -5.25 -26.23 43.44
C ILE A 15 -5.73 -26.83 44.76
N LEU A 16 -7.01 -27.21 44.85
CA LEU A 16 -7.57 -27.85 46.04
C LEU A 16 -6.97 -29.24 46.34
N LEU A 17 -6.48 -29.92 45.29
CA LEU A 17 -5.87 -31.24 45.39
C LEU A 17 -4.39 -31.17 45.78
N LEU A 18 -3.71 -30.02 45.55
CA LEU A 18 -2.27 -29.88 45.78
C LEU A 18 -1.91 -29.54 47.23
N LYS A 19 -2.88 -29.16 48.07
CA LYS A 19 -2.70 -28.81 49.50
C LYS A 19 -1.46 -27.95 49.73
N ASN A 20 -0.49 -28.43 50.51
CA ASN A 20 0.71 -27.68 50.92
C ASN A 20 1.83 -27.61 49.85
N LYS A 21 1.58 -28.03 48.62
CA LYS A 21 2.57 -28.00 47.51
C LYS A 21 2.43 -26.76 46.65
N ILE A 22 1.65 -25.73 47.06
CA ILE A 22 1.40 -24.50 46.32
C ILE A 22 2.36 -23.42 46.79
N LYS A 23 3.07 -22.78 45.82
CA LYS A 23 3.81 -21.53 46.07
C LYS A 23 3.08 -20.39 45.38
N THR A 24 2.83 -19.30 46.11
CA THR A 24 2.21 -18.09 45.61
C THR A 24 3.27 -17.08 45.23
N PHE A 25 3.18 -16.52 44.04
CA PHE A 25 4.00 -15.42 43.56
C PHE A 25 3.11 -14.19 43.36
N PHE A 26 3.53 -13.08 43.93
CA PHE A 26 2.86 -11.80 43.69
C PHE A 26 3.55 -11.09 42.52
N THR A 27 2.78 -10.61 41.59
CA THR A 27 3.24 -9.85 40.44
C THR A 27 2.40 -8.61 40.24
N LYS A 28 3.01 -7.56 39.67
CA LYS A 28 2.30 -6.35 39.24
C LYS A 28 1.74 -6.49 37.82
N GLU A 29 2.04 -7.60 37.14
CA GLU A 29 1.53 -7.87 35.81
C GLU A 29 0.03 -8.16 35.84
N THR A 30 -0.68 -7.66 34.83
CA THR A 30 -2.11 -7.91 34.67
C THR A 30 -2.33 -9.21 33.91
N PHE A 31 -3.02 -10.15 34.52
CA PHE A 31 -3.49 -11.37 33.86
C PHE A 31 -4.98 -11.23 33.55
N ILE A 32 -5.37 -11.56 32.33
CA ILE A 32 -6.76 -11.54 31.88
C ILE A 32 -7.18 -12.97 31.56
N ASN A 33 -8.28 -13.40 32.18
CA ASN A 33 -8.99 -14.60 31.73
C ASN A 33 -9.71 -14.27 30.42
N MET A 34 -9.49 -15.08 29.38
CA MET A 34 -10.11 -14.90 28.08
C MET A 34 -11.28 -15.87 27.89
N ASN A 35 -12.38 -15.65 28.63
CA ASN A 35 -13.56 -16.51 28.59
C ASN A 35 -14.67 -15.92 27.68
N THR A 36 -14.60 -14.64 27.38
CA THR A 36 -15.59 -13.93 26.57
C THR A 36 -14.91 -13.12 25.45
N ILE A 37 -15.65 -12.78 24.41
CA ILE A 37 -15.17 -11.87 23.35
C ILE A 37 -14.75 -10.51 23.93
N SER A 38 -15.45 -10.02 24.98
CA SER A 38 -15.07 -8.82 25.70
C SER A 38 -13.69 -8.91 26.34
N ASP A 39 -13.34 -10.08 26.89
CA ASP A 39 -12.03 -10.30 27.52
C ASP A 39 -10.94 -10.37 26.46
N VAL A 40 -11.20 -11.05 25.33
CA VAL A 40 -10.29 -11.06 24.17
C VAL A 40 -10.02 -9.65 23.69
N LYS A 41 -11.06 -8.81 23.58
CA LYS A 41 -10.92 -7.40 23.18
C LYS A 41 -10.05 -6.60 24.15
N LYS A 42 -10.25 -6.75 25.45
CA LYS A 42 -9.42 -6.11 26.49
C LYS A 42 -7.96 -6.55 26.38
N ALA A 43 -7.72 -7.86 26.18
CA ALA A 43 -6.36 -8.39 26.00
C ALA A 43 -5.70 -7.81 24.75
N GLU A 44 -6.42 -7.74 23.63
CA GLU A 44 -5.95 -7.12 22.39
C GLU A 44 -5.53 -5.66 22.62
N ASP A 45 -6.35 -4.86 23.32
CA ASP A 45 -6.07 -3.45 23.59
C ASP A 45 -4.81 -3.29 24.45
N ILE A 46 -4.62 -4.12 25.47
CA ILE A 46 -3.43 -4.09 26.32
C ILE A 46 -2.17 -4.47 25.52
N ILE A 47 -2.25 -5.51 24.69
CA ILE A 47 -1.13 -5.91 23.84
C ILE A 47 -0.79 -4.80 22.86
N GLN A 48 -1.81 -4.20 22.21
CA GLN A 48 -1.59 -3.11 21.27
C GLN A 48 -0.95 -1.89 21.93
N GLN A 49 -1.38 -1.53 23.13
CA GLN A 49 -0.74 -0.45 23.90
C GLN A 49 0.73 -0.76 24.21
N ARG A 50 1.05 -1.97 24.61
CA ARG A 50 2.45 -2.39 24.86
C ARG A 50 3.30 -2.25 23.60
N ILE A 51 2.80 -2.70 22.45
CA ILE A 51 3.48 -2.61 21.15
C ILE A 51 3.72 -1.13 20.80
N ASN A 52 2.68 -0.30 20.82
CA ASN A 52 2.78 1.10 20.45
C ASN A 52 3.69 1.88 21.38
N ASN A 53 3.62 1.64 22.69
CA ASN A 53 4.50 2.26 23.68
C ASN A 53 5.98 1.86 23.47
N ASN A 54 6.24 0.64 23.03
CA ASN A 54 7.60 0.22 22.70
C ASN A 54 8.15 1.01 21.50
N PHE A 55 7.37 1.19 20.44
CA PHE A 55 7.79 2.03 19.30
C PHE A 55 7.99 3.48 19.69
N ILE A 56 7.11 4.06 20.52
CA ILE A 56 7.25 5.44 21.03
C ILE A 56 8.56 5.60 21.82
N LYS A 57 8.87 4.65 22.72
CA LYS A 57 10.13 4.66 23.49
C LYS A 57 11.37 4.58 22.60
N ASN A 58 11.25 3.95 21.43
CA ASN A 58 12.33 3.79 20.46
C ASN A 58 12.34 4.91 19.38
N GLY A 59 11.67 6.04 19.64
CA GLY A 59 11.77 7.24 18.80
C GLY A 59 10.83 7.29 17.60
N VAL A 60 9.74 6.47 17.59
CA VAL A 60 8.68 6.57 16.60
C VAL A 60 7.57 7.47 17.15
N PHE A 61 7.16 8.49 16.40
CA PHE A 61 6.01 9.31 16.78
C PHE A 61 4.71 8.66 16.33
N ILE A 62 3.78 8.41 17.25
CA ILE A 62 2.44 7.88 16.96
C ILE A 62 1.41 8.87 17.50
N GLU A 63 0.67 9.52 16.59
CA GLU A 63 -0.26 10.60 16.95
C GLU A 63 -1.45 10.09 17.78
N PHE A 64 -2.06 8.98 17.38
CA PHE A 64 -3.18 8.36 18.08
C PHE A 64 -2.88 6.89 18.45
N PRO A 65 -2.08 6.64 19.51
CA PRO A 65 -1.65 5.28 19.85
C PRO A 65 -2.81 4.29 20.09
N ASN A 66 -3.94 4.78 20.63
CA ASN A 66 -5.10 3.93 20.92
C ASN A 66 -5.91 3.55 19.67
N LEU A 67 -5.73 4.25 18.56
CA LEU A 67 -6.44 4.02 17.29
C LEU A 67 -5.55 3.37 16.22
N THR A 68 -4.25 3.33 16.46
CA THR A 68 -3.27 2.78 15.52
C THR A 68 -3.00 1.32 15.83
N LYS A 69 -3.16 0.45 14.83
CA LYS A 69 -2.86 -0.98 14.94
C LYS A 69 -1.51 -1.30 14.31
N ILE A 70 -0.57 -1.78 15.11
CA ILE A 70 0.76 -2.22 14.65
C ILE A 70 0.95 -3.69 15.04
N SER A 71 1.34 -4.51 14.06
CA SER A 71 1.67 -5.92 14.28
C SER A 71 2.87 -6.07 15.22
N PRO A 72 2.89 -7.09 16.10
CA PRO A 72 4.08 -7.42 16.88
C PRO A 72 5.28 -7.86 16.02
N LEU A 73 5.04 -8.21 14.75
CA LEU A 73 6.07 -8.59 13.79
C LEU A 73 6.59 -7.41 12.96
N ALA A 74 5.93 -6.25 13.06
CA ALA A 74 6.35 -5.06 12.34
C ALA A 74 7.64 -4.47 12.92
N GLN A 75 8.41 -3.83 12.06
CA GLN A 75 9.61 -3.09 12.42
C GLN A 75 9.45 -1.65 11.92
N ILE A 76 9.66 -0.68 12.79
CA ILE A 76 9.57 0.74 12.44
C ILE A 76 10.76 1.43 13.08
N ASP A 77 11.59 2.05 12.24
CA ASP A 77 12.80 2.71 12.70
C ASP A 77 12.53 4.13 13.20
N THR A 78 13.50 4.65 13.95
CA THR A 78 13.45 5.95 14.62
C THR A 78 13.20 7.12 13.64
N GLY A 79 12.63 8.21 14.14
CA GLY A 79 12.31 9.40 13.34
C GLY A 79 11.05 9.26 12.47
N SER A 80 10.51 8.04 12.34
CA SER A 80 9.27 7.83 11.59
C SER A 80 8.04 8.33 12.36
N ARG A 81 7.05 8.82 11.62
CA ARG A 81 5.83 9.43 12.14
C ARG A 81 4.60 8.70 11.61
N ILE A 82 3.80 8.16 12.51
CA ILE A 82 2.54 7.49 12.23
C ILE A 82 1.41 8.45 12.65
N LEU A 83 0.74 9.02 11.65
CA LEU A 83 -0.24 10.09 11.82
C LEU A 83 -1.64 9.59 11.49
N GLY A 84 -2.65 10.14 12.16
CA GLY A 84 -4.03 9.71 11.98
C GLY A 84 -4.25 8.26 12.42
N VAL A 85 -5.20 7.58 11.79
CA VAL A 85 -5.53 6.18 12.06
C VAL A 85 -4.83 5.28 11.06
N CYS A 86 -3.84 4.52 11.52
CA CYS A 86 -3.05 3.63 10.67
C CYS A 86 -3.19 2.17 11.07
N LYS A 87 -3.03 1.29 10.07
CA LYS A 87 -2.96 -0.15 10.27
C LYS A 87 -1.69 -0.69 9.60
N ILE A 88 -0.72 -1.11 10.41
CA ILE A 88 0.59 -1.63 9.96
C ILE A 88 0.68 -3.07 10.41
N ILE A 89 0.53 -4.01 9.49
CA ILE A 89 0.31 -5.42 9.84
C ILE A 89 1.29 -6.37 9.17
N LYS A 90 1.31 -7.60 9.70
CA LYS A 90 2.22 -8.68 9.32
C LYS A 90 3.69 -8.28 9.49
N ASN A 91 4.57 -8.70 8.57
CA ASN A 91 6.02 -8.44 8.62
C ASN A 91 6.41 -7.11 7.94
N THR A 92 5.59 -6.07 8.11
CA THR A 92 5.89 -4.76 7.53
C THR A 92 7.13 -4.15 8.15
N LYS A 93 8.04 -3.67 7.30
CA LYS A 93 9.26 -2.98 7.70
C LYS A 93 9.24 -1.54 7.20
N ILE A 94 9.44 -0.59 8.07
CA ILE A 94 9.47 0.84 7.76
C ILE A 94 10.79 1.40 8.29
N ALA A 95 11.63 1.87 7.39
CA ALA A 95 12.89 2.48 7.73
C ALA A 95 12.69 3.89 8.33
N GLU A 96 13.79 4.56 8.62
CA GLU A 96 13.83 5.86 9.32
C GLU A 96 13.15 7.01 8.55
N ASN A 97 12.68 8.01 9.29
CA ASN A 97 12.15 9.27 8.78
C ASN A 97 10.97 9.15 7.82
N CYS A 98 10.22 8.05 7.89
CA CYS A 98 9.00 7.88 7.10
C CYS A 98 7.82 8.61 7.72
N VAL A 99 6.89 9.06 6.87
CA VAL A 99 5.60 9.64 7.30
C VAL A 99 4.47 8.78 6.75
N ILE A 100 3.77 8.10 7.65
CA ILE A 100 2.60 7.26 7.31
C ILE A 100 1.37 7.92 7.91
N ASN A 101 0.44 8.34 7.06
CA ASN A 101 -0.71 9.12 7.50
C ASN A 101 -2.02 8.49 7.00
N ASN A 102 -2.93 8.13 7.92
CA ASN A 102 -4.23 7.52 7.64
C ASN A 102 -4.17 6.39 6.60
N SER A 103 -3.19 5.49 6.73
CA SER A 103 -2.89 4.49 5.71
C SER A 103 -2.85 3.07 6.25
N ASN A 104 -3.12 2.10 5.38
CA ASN A 104 -3.00 0.69 5.68
C ASN A 104 -1.81 0.11 4.94
N ILE A 105 -0.87 -0.49 5.67
CA ILE A 105 0.33 -1.13 5.11
C ILE A 105 0.39 -2.58 5.57
N MET A 106 0.54 -3.49 4.64
CA MET A 106 0.59 -4.90 4.90
C MET A 106 1.78 -5.55 4.21
N ASP A 107 2.60 -6.29 4.99
CA ASP A 107 3.65 -7.18 4.49
C ASP A 107 4.57 -6.53 3.44
N SER A 108 4.97 -5.30 3.70
CA SER A 108 5.70 -4.45 2.75
C SER A 108 7.00 -3.93 3.35
N VAL A 109 7.96 -3.61 2.49
CA VAL A 109 9.25 -3.02 2.86
C VAL A 109 9.29 -1.58 2.38
N ILE A 110 9.36 -0.66 3.32
CA ILE A 110 9.37 0.79 3.09
C ILE A 110 10.76 1.31 3.48
N SER A 111 11.49 1.84 2.51
CA SER A 111 12.81 2.47 2.74
C SER A 111 12.67 3.86 3.35
N SER A 112 13.80 4.52 3.64
CA SER A 112 13.84 5.80 4.36
C SER A 112 13.17 6.96 3.61
N ASN A 113 12.69 7.95 4.34
CA ASN A 113 12.11 9.22 3.85
C ASN A 113 10.85 9.05 2.98
N VAL A 114 10.17 7.92 3.06
CA VAL A 114 8.93 7.67 2.29
C VAL A 114 7.75 8.38 2.95
N ASN A 115 6.90 8.96 2.12
CA ASN A 115 5.64 9.59 2.55
C ASN A 115 4.44 8.85 1.96
N ILE A 116 3.56 8.31 2.81
CA ILE A 116 2.33 7.61 2.41
C ILE A 116 1.14 8.28 3.07
N LEU A 117 0.19 8.74 2.27
CA LEU A 117 -0.96 9.50 2.69
C LEU A 117 -2.26 8.85 2.20
N PHE A 118 -3.21 8.56 3.11
CA PHE A 118 -4.54 8.00 2.83
C PHE A 118 -4.53 6.87 1.78
N SER A 119 -3.65 5.87 1.96
CA SER A 119 -3.40 4.88 0.90
C SER A 119 -3.33 3.46 1.45
N PHE A 120 -3.48 2.49 0.53
CA PHE A 120 -3.32 1.07 0.80
C PHE A 120 -2.06 0.57 0.10
N VAL A 121 -1.20 -0.14 0.84
CA VAL A 121 0.04 -0.73 0.31
C VAL A 121 0.16 -2.16 0.81
N GLU A 122 0.21 -3.12 -0.09
CA GLU A 122 0.33 -4.53 0.27
C GLU A 122 1.40 -5.26 -0.55
N HIS A 123 2.22 -6.08 0.13
CA HIS A 123 3.25 -6.95 -0.46
C HIS A 123 4.13 -6.22 -1.49
N ALA A 124 4.58 -5.00 -1.13
CA ALA A 124 5.31 -4.11 -2.03
C ALA A 124 6.67 -3.71 -1.44
N ILE A 125 7.57 -3.30 -2.32
CA ILE A 125 8.87 -2.74 -1.98
C ILE A 125 8.88 -1.27 -2.41
N ILE A 126 8.96 -0.37 -1.45
CA ILE A 126 8.98 1.07 -1.68
C ILE A 126 10.37 1.60 -1.33
N LYS A 127 11.05 2.14 -2.32
CA LYS A 127 12.41 2.67 -2.16
C LYS A 127 12.42 4.08 -1.58
N THR A 128 13.61 4.61 -1.35
CA THR A 128 13.85 5.88 -0.67
C THR A 128 13.21 7.08 -1.39
N ASP A 129 12.73 8.06 -0.62
CA ASP A 129 12.16 9.32 -1.09
C ASP A 129 10.90 9.20 -1.97
N VAL A 130 10.24 8.04 -1.96
CA VAL A 130 8.99 7.83 -2.69
C VAL A 130 7.83 8.56 -2.00
N LYS A 131 6.93 9.13 -2.81
CA LYS A 131 5.69 9.77 -2.33
C LYS A 131 4.48 9.04 -2.88
N ILE A 132 3.57 8.63 -1.98
CA ILE A 132 2.34 7.89 -2.31
C ILE A 132 1.14 8.61 -1.72
N GLY A 133 0.12 8.82 -2.56
CA GLY A 133 -1.16 9.32 -2.11
C GLY A 133 -1.49 10.76 -2.49
N PRO A 134 -2.66 11.21 -2.05
CA PRO A 134 -3.66 10.42 -1.31
C PRO A 134 -4.44 9.46 -2.22
N PHE A 135 -5.16 8.50 -1.60
CA PHE A 135 -6.10 7.57 -2.26
C PHE A 135 -5.45 6.73 -3.36
N VAL A 136 -4.32 6.13 -3.03
CA VAL A 136 -3.58 5.21 -3.90
C VAL A 136 -3.77 3.79 -3.40
N ASN A 137 -3.84 2.83 -4.33
CA ASN A 137 -3.84 1.41 -4.03
C ASN A 137 -2.63 0.74 -4.70
N ILE A 138 -1.68 0.28 -3.89
CA ILE A 138 -0.52 -0.50 -4.33
C ILE A 138 -0.76 -1.95 -3.97
N HIS A 139 -0.98 -2.77 -4.99
CA HIS A 139 -1.16 -4.22 -4.84
C HIS A 139 0.16 -4.97 -4.78
N SER A 140 0.05 -6.28 -4.59
CA SER A 140 1.19 -7.19 -4.50
C SER A 140 2.11 -7.15 -5.71
N ASN A 141 3.38 -7.49 -5.46
CA ASN A 141 4.46 -7.56 -6.45
C ASN A 141 4.78 -6.21 -7.10
N CYS A 142 4.62 -5.11 -6.37
CA CYS A 142 5.02 -3.80 -6.85
C CYS A 142 6.37 -3.39 -6.26
N ILE A 143 7.19 -2.75 -7.11
CA ILE A 143 8.44 -2.11 -6.71
C ILE A 143 8.39 -0.66 -7.17
N LEU A 144 8.44 0.27 -6.23
CA LEU A 144 8.55 1.69 -6.53
C LEU A 144 9.98 2.14 -6.27
N GLN A 145 10.68 2.56 -7.30
CA GLN A 145 12.08 2.99 -7.20
C GLN A 145 12.19 4.42 -6.66
N GLU A 146 13.42 4.82 -6.35
CA GLU A 146 13.75 6.04 -5.62
C GLU A 146 13.17 7.29 -6.30
N ASN A 147 12.64 8.20 -5.47
CA ASN A 147 12.05 9.48 -5.89
C ASN A 147 10.83 9.35 -6.82
N SER A 148 10.24 8.16 -6.99
CA SER A 148 9.00 8.04 -7.75
C SER A 148 7.81 8.67 -7.01
N ILE A 149 6.80 9.10 -7.76
CA ILE A 149 5.61 9.78 -7.22
C ILE A 149 4.36 9.12 -7.75
N ILE A 150 3.56 8.56 -6.84
CA ILE A 150 2.25 7.97 -7.15
C ILE A 150 1.19 8.84 -6.49
N GLY A 151 0.37 9.47 -7.30
CA GLY A 151 -0.63 10.43 -6.82
C GLY A 151 -2.05 9.84 -6.79
N ASN A 152 -2.99 10.72 -6.53
CA ASN A 152 -4.36 10.38 -6.16
C ASN A 152 -5.13 9.56 -7.20
N PHE A 153 -5.93 8.62 -6.68
CA PHE A 153 -6.77 7.71 -7.46
C PHE A 153 -5.99 6.87 -8.47
N THR A 154 -4.77 6.50 -8.10
CA THR A 154 -3.93 5.61 -8.91
C THR A 154 -3.93 4.21 -8.30
N GLU A 155 -4.06 3.21 -9.15
CA GLU A 155 -3.92 1.81 -8.80
C GLU A 155 -2.71 1.22 -9.52
N ILE A 156 -1.81 0.57 -8.76
CA ILE A 156 -0.60 -0.08 -9.26
C ILE A 156 -0.62 -1.56 -8.87
N LYS A 157 -0.42 -2.46 -9.84
CA LYS A 157 -0.48 -3.89 -9.60
C LYS A 157 0.57 -4.64 -10.39
N ASN A 158 1.35 -5.52 -9.72
CA ASN A 158 2.37 -6.36 -10.36
C ASN A 158 3.26 -5.55 -11.32
N THR A 159 3.84 -4.45 -10.82
CA THR A 159 4.47 -3.42 -11.65
C THR A 159 5.73 -2.88 -10.99
N ILE A 160 6.74 -2.61 -11.80
CA ILE A 160 7.93 -1.86 -11.40
C ILE A 160 7.80 -0.43 -11.91
N ILE A 161 7.94 0.54 -11.03
CA ILE A 161 8.01 1.98 -11.38
C ILE A 161 9.44 2.45 -11.18
N GLY A 162 10.07 2.92 -12.22
CA GLY A 162 11.45 3.39 -12.23
C GLY A 162 11.68 4.69 -11.46
N LYS A 163 12.95 5.06 -11.32
CA LYS A 163 13.39 6.23 -10.54
C LYS A 163 12.84 7.53 -11.12
N LYS A 164 12.40 8.42 -10.22
CA LYS A 164 11.85 9.76 -10.57
C LYS A 164 10.62 9.71 -11.48
N SER A 165 10.08 8.53 -11.76
CA SER A 165 8.88 8.37 -12.59
C SER A 165 7.62 8.79 -11.84
N LYS A 166 6.63 9.29 -12.57
CA LYS A 166 5.46 9.97 -12.01
C LYS A 166 4.18 9.41 -12.60
N VAL A 167 3.30 8.90 -11.73
CA VAL A 167 1.93 8.47 -12.04
C VAL A 167 1.01 9.24 -11.08
N LYS A 168 0.64 10.46 -11.44
CA LYS A 168 0.09 11.40 -10.44
C LYS A 168 -1.42 11.35 -10.27
N HIS A 169 -2.18 10.91 -11.25
CA HIS A 169 -3.62 11.12 -11.27
C HIS A 169 -4.35 9.98 -12.00
N LEU A 170 -5.39 9.44 -11.34
CA LEU A 170 -6.47 8.65 -11.94
C LEU A 170 -5.97 7.66 -13.02
N SER A 171 -5.14 6.73 -12.66
CA SER A 171 -4.51 5.80 -13.60
C SER A 171 -4.54 4.36 -13.07
N TYR A 172 -4.63 3.41 -13.99
CA TYR A 172 -4.38 2.00 -13.70
C TYR A 172 -3.12 1.52 -14.41
N ILE A 173 -2.13 1.08 -13.65
CA ILE A 173 -0.87 0.54 -14.17
C ILE A 173 -0.72 -0.88 -13.64
N GLY A 174 -0.98 -1.85 -14.50
CA GLY A 174 -0.92 -3.27 -14.15
C GLY A 174 -0.02 -4.06 -15.08
N ASP A 175 0.65 -5.08 -14.54
CA ASP A 175 1.53 -6.01 -15.24
C ASP A 175 2.54 -5.29 -16.15
N SER A 176 3.26 -4.30 -15.58
CA SER A 176 4.07 -3.37 -16.37
C SER A 176 5.48 -3.17 -15.78
N THR A 177 6.41 -2.82 -16.66
CA THR A 177 7.70 -2.26 -16.27
C THR A 177 7.79 -0.83 -16.80
N ILE A 178 7.91 0.13 -15.89
CA ILE A 178 8.06 1.55 -16.20
C ILE A 178 9.51 1.94 -15.89
N GLY A 179 10.20 2.49 -16.86
CA GLY A 179 11.58 2.97 -16.76
C GLY A 179 11.74 4.22 -15.90
N ASP A 180 12.93 4.80 -15.96
CA ASP A 180 13.29 6.00 -15.19
C ASP A 180 12.81 7.29 -15.88
N ASN A 181 12.50 8.33 -15.08
CA ASN A 181 12.05 9.65 -15.56
C ASN A 181 10.81 9.62 -16.46
N VAL A 182 9.96 8.60 -16.35
CA VAL A 182 8.72 8.50 -17.11
C VAL A 182 7.64 9.39 -16.50
N ASN A 183 6.87 10.05 -17.36
CA ASN A 183 5.67 10.77 -16.92
C ASN A 183 4.41 10.12 -17.49
N ILE A 184 3.58 9.58 -16.62
CA ILE A 184 2.27 9.01 -16.99
C ILE A 184 1.19 10.07 -16.81
N GLY A 185 0.51 10.40 -17.89
CA GLY A 185 -0.60 11.37 -17.91
C GLY A 185 -1.85 10.82 -17.20
N CYS A 186 -2.66 11.75 -16.70
CA CYS A 186 -3.93 11.45 -16.04
C CYS A 186 -4.83 10.58 -16.93
N GLY A 187 -5.50 9.59 -16.35
CA GLY A 187 -6.43 8.71 -17.08
C GLY A 187 -5.74 7.64 -17.94
N THR A 188 -4.45 7.45 -17.78
CA THR A 188 -3.72 6.39 -18.51
C THR A 188 -4.06 5.00 -17.94
N ILE A 189 -4.30 4.04 -18.84
CA ILE A 189 -4.60 2.66 -18.51
C ILE A 189 -3.67 1.75 -19.29
N THR A 190 -2.99 0.82 -18.60
CA THR A 190 -2.38 -0.35 -19.23
C THR A 190 -3.43 -1.45 -19.31
N ALA A 191 -3.98 -1.68 -20.51
CA ALA A 191 -4.96 -2.73 -20.75
C ALA A 191 -4.22 -4.08 -20.88
N ASN A 192 -4.00 -4.72 -19.74
CA ASN A 192 -3.14 -5.90 -19.58
C ASN A 192 -3.87 -7.24 -19.76
N TYR A 193 -5.20 -7.27 -19.80
CA TYR A 193 -5.98 -8.50 -19.86
C TYR A 193 -6.76 -8.61 -21.19
N ASP A 194 -6.55 -9.70 -21.92
CA ASP A 194 -7.14 -9.97 -23.23
C ASP A 194 -8.42 -10.84 -23.17
N GLY A 195 -8.92 -11.09 -21.97
CA GLY A 195 -10.05 -11.99 -21.72
C GLY A 195 -9.62 -13.40 -21.31
N LYS A 196 -8.35 -13.75 -21.46
CA LYS A 196 -7.79 -15.07 -21.14
C LYS A 196 -6.47 -14.96 -20.38
N ASN A 197 -5.53 -14.15 -20.87
CA ASN A 197 -4.17 -14.00 -20.35
C ASN A 197 -3.92 -12.56 -19.90
N LYS A 198 -2.95 -12.39 -18.99
CA LYS A 198 -2.37 -11.10 -18.67
C LYS A 198 -1.10 -10.91 -19.48
N ASN A 199 -1.03 -9.79 -20.17
CA ASN A 199 0.07 -9.40 -21.02
C ASN A 199 0.86 -8.24 -20.42
N HIS A 200 2.14 -8.18 -20.73
CA HIS A 200 3.06 -7.19 -20.15
C HIS A 200 3.15 -5.93 -21.01
N THR A 201 3.24 -4.79 -20.35
CA THR A 201 3.56 -3.49 -20.95
C THR A 201 4.94 -3.05 -20.50
N GLU A 202 5.79 -2.65 -21.44
CA GLU A 202 7.09 -2.05 -21.17
C GLU A 202 7.11 -0.60 -21.62
N ILE A 203 7.42 0.32 -20.70
CA ILE A 203 7.60 1.74 -21.00
C ILE A 203 9.01 2.11 -20.56
N CYS A 204 9.89 2.35 -21.53
CA CYS A 204 11.30 2.63 -21.30
C CYS A 204 11.54 4.03 -20.72
N ASP A 205 12.81 4.41 -20.54
CA ASP A 205 13.22 5.64 -19.89
C ASP A 205 12.80 6.91 -20.66
N ASN A 206 12.56 8.00 -19.91
CA ASN A 206 12.26 9.33 -20.43
C ASN A 206 11.02 9.40 -21.33
N VAL A 207 10.11 8.44 -21.22
CA VAL A 207 8.85 8.44 -21.99
C VAL A 207 7.83 9.41 -21.36
N PHE A 208 7.09 10.10 -22.22
CA PHE A 208 5.93 10.90 -21.83
C PHE A 208 4.65 10.28 -22.40
N ILE A 209 3.75 9.88 -21.51
CA ILE A 209 2.41 9.41 -21.90
C ILE A 209 1.41 10.54 -21.69
N GLY A 210 0.75 10.96 -22.77
CA GLY A 210 -0.31 11.96 -22.72
C GLY A 210 -1.56 11.47 -21.98
N CYS A 211 -2.35 12.40 -21.45
CA CYS A 211 -3.56 12.09 -20.69
C CYS A 211 -4.56 11.25 -21.48
N ASN A 212 -5.37 10.43 -20.77
CA ASN A 212 -6.40 9.55 -21.33
C ASN A 212 -5.88 8.63 -22.45
N SER A 213 -4.66 8.13 -22.28
CA SER A 213 -4.08 7.14 -23.20
C SER A 213 -4.38 5.72 -22.71
N THR A 214 -4.71 4.84 -23.64
CA THR A 214 -4.86 3.39 -23.38
C THR A 214 -3.71 2.66 -24.04
N ILE A 215 -2.95 1.90 -23.27
CA ILE A 215 -1.82 1.10 -23.73
C ILE A 215 -2.26 -0.35 -23.73
N ILE A 216 -2.48 -0.93 -24.91
CA ILE A 216 -2.97 -2.32 -25.04
C ILE A 216 -1.79 -3.26 -25.08
N ALA A 217 -1.61 -4.03 -24.03
CA ALA A 217 -0.55 -5.00 -23.91
C ALA A 217 -0.80 -6.24 -24.82
N PRO A 218 0.28 -6.91 -25.33
CA PRO A 218 1.70 -6.60 -25.05
C PRO A 218 2.22 -5.47 -25.96
N VAL A 219 2.94 -4.51 -25.38
CA VAL A 219 3.54 -3.42 -26.14
C VAL A 219 4.77 -2.86 -25.43
N THR A 220 5.78 -2.45 -26.21
CA THR A 220 6.96 -1.73 -25.74
C THR A 220 6.93 -0.29 -26.28
N ILE A 221 7.04 0.68 -25.37
CA ILE A 221 7.21 2.10 -25.71
C ILE A 221 8.65 2.46 -25.39
N ASN A 222 9.44 2.63 -26.46
CA ASN A 222 10.88 2.81 -26.33
C ASN A 222 11.27 4.25 -25.89
N GLU A 223 12.53 4.41 -25.51
CA GLU A 223 13.08 5.58 -24.81
C GLU A 223 12.84 6.90 -25.54
N ASN A 224 12.71 7.98 -24.78
CA ASN A 224 12.54 9.34 -25.26
C ASN A 224 11.33 9.52 -26.19
N SER A 225 10.37 8.62 -26.19
CA SER A 225 9.17 8.75 -27.01
C SER A 225 8.04 9.46 -26.28
N MET A 226 7.09 9.95 -27.04
CA MET A 226 5.91 10.64 -26.53
C MET A 226 4.64 10.03 -27.12
N ILE A 227 3.66 9.77 -26.27
CA ILE A 227 2.31 9.39 -26.70
C ILE A 227 1.41 10.60 -26.61
N ALA A 228 0.76 10.96 -27.71
CA ALA A 228 -0.19 12.07 -27.71
C ALA A 228 -1.42 11.74 -26.87
N ALA A 229 -1.96 12.73 -26.16
CA ALA A 229 -3.14 12.57 -25.32
C ALA A 229 -4.33 11.97 -26.10
N GLY A 230 -5.13 11.12 -25.42
CA GLY A 230 -6.28 10.45 -25.99
C GLY A 230 -5.95 9.37 -27.01
N SER A 231 -4.74 8.81 -26.95
CA SER A 231 -4.30 7.76 -27.88
C SER A 231 -4.58 6.36 -27.35
N THR A 232 -4.94 5.44 -28.24
CA THR A 232 -4.94 4.01 -28.00
C THR A 232 -3.74 3.41 -28.74
N ILE A 233 -2.78 2.87 -27.99
CA ILE A 233 -1.53 2.32 -28.53
C ILE A 233 -1.65 0.80 -28.55
N THR A 234 -1.50 0.20 -29.74
CA THR A 234 -1.69 -1.23 -30.01
C THR A 234 -0.44 -1.91 -30.60
N SER A 235 0.61 -1.16 -30.81
CA SER A 235 1.89 -1.68 -31.36
C SER A 235 3.07 -0.93 -30.74
N ASN A 236 4.24 -1.55 -30.83
CA ASN A 236 5.47 -0.97 -30.29
C ASN A 236 5.76 0.41 -30.86
N VAL A 237 6.21 1.32 -30.01
CA VAL A 237 6.59 2.68 -30.37
C VAL A 237 8.12 2.77 -30.41
N PRO A 238 8.73 3.10 -31.55
CA PRO A 238 10.19 3.27 -31.65
C PRO A 238 10.70 4.40 -30.75
N LYS A 239 11.98 4.37 -30.42
CA LYS A 239 12.61 5.46 -29.66
C LYS A 239 12.57 6.81 -30.40
N ASN A 240 12.55 7.90 -29.63
CA ASN A 240 12.54 9.26 -30.15
C ASN A 240 11.31 9.55 -31.07
N THR A 241 10.17 8.91 -30.80
CA THR A 241 8.98 8.97 -31.66
C THR A 241 7.82 9.66 -30.95
N LEU A 242 7.07 10.48 -31.67
CA LEU A 242 5.74 10.94 -31.26
C LEU A 242 4.67 10.04 -31.88
N ALA A 243 3.97 9.28 -31.08
CA ALA A 243 2.92 8.37 -31.54
C ALA A 243 1.51 8.97 -31.32
N PHE A 244 0.65 8.78 -32.31
CA PHE A 244 -0.76 9.14 -32.28
C PHE A 244 -1.62 7.90 -32.50
N GLY A 245 -2.48 7.59 -31.55
CA GLY A 245 -3.45 6.49 -31.67
C GLY A 245 -4.90 7.00 -31.58
N ARG A 246 -5.23 8.10 -32.25
CA ARG A 246 -6.57 8.74 -32.24
C ARG A 246 -6.93 9.36 -33.57
N SER A 247 -8.23 9.51 -33.83
CA SER A 247 -8.74 10.20 -35.00
C SER A 247 -8.36 11.68 -35.02
N ARG A 248 -8.28 12.29 -36.22
CA ARG A 248 -8.15 13.73 -36.35
C ARG A 248 -9.45 14.41 -35.93
N GLN A 249 -9.34 15.53 -35.29
CA GLN A 249 -10.50 16.36 -34.96
C GLN A 249 -11.18 16.87 -36.26
N LEU A 250 -12.50 16.76 -36.33
CA LEU A 250 -13.34 17.29 -37.37
C LEU A 250 -14.33 18.29 -36.77
N ASN A 251 -14.28 19.53 -37.23
CA ASN A 251 -15.23 20.58 -36.86
C ASN A 251 -16.33 20.66 -37.92
N LEU A 252 -17.58 20.47 -37.52
CA LEU A 252 -18.76 20.61 -38.39
C LEU A 252 -19.49 21.91 -38.02
N GLU A 253 -19.19 22.99 -38.71
CA GLU A 253 -19.80 24.29 -38.48
C GLU A 253 -21.31 24.30 -38.81
N GLY A 254 -22.06 25.11 -38.09
CA GLY A 254 -23.51 25.29 -38.33
C GLY A 254 -24.38 24.08 -37.90
N ARG A 255 -23.79 23.04 -37.28
CA ARG A 255 -24.56 21.87 -36.84
C ARG A 255 -25.25 22.06 -35.49
N ILE A 256 -24.79 22.97 -34.66
CA ILE A 256 -25.43 23.31 -33.40
C ILE A 256 -26.25 24.57 -33.60
N LYS A 257 -27.58 24.44 -33.59
CA LYS A 257 -28.49 25.57 -33.50
C LYS A 257 -28.45 26.11 -32.07
N ASN A 258 -28.50 27.46 -31.93
CA ASN A 258 -28.62 28.07 -30.61
C ASN A 258 -29.79 27.42 -29.88
N ARG A 259 -29.48 26.79 -28.72
CA ARG A 259 -30.52 26.40 -27.78
C ARG A 259 -30.95 27.69 -27.08
N GLY A 260 -32.07 28.28 -27.52
CA GLY A 260 -32.69 29.43 -26.90
C GLY A 260 -33.05 29.19 -25.44
#